data_3f7aab8e78282c4784c27fbd1a1e6e9a
#
_entry.id   3f7aab8e78282c4784c27fbd1a1e6e9a
#
_cell.length_a   1.000
_cell.length_b   1.000
_cell.length_c   1.000
_cell.angle_alpha   90.00
_cell.angle_beta   90.00
_cell.angle_gamma   90.00
#
_symmetry.space_group_name_H-M   'P 1'
#
loop_
_entity.id
_entity.type
_entity.pdbx_description
1 polymer ?
#
loop_
_entity_poly.entity_id
_entity_poly.type
_entity_poly.pdbx_seq_one_letter_code
_entity_poly.pdbx_strand_id
1 'polypeptide(L)'
;MTREEFQQAIEEGVFLEWAEFHGNYYATPWPDPPEGYDVLLEIDVQGAKSITDHGLEFLMIFVDAPTIEDQAERLRGRGDNEEEVSRRIGEGERERNDARDLGAIFVINDDLDRAVSEISSIIYTNPSKE
;
A
#
# COMPACT_ATOMS: atom_id res chain seq x y z
N MET A 1 3.67 5.23 22.16
CA MET A 1 3.52 6.67 21.85
C MET A 1 2.11 7.11 22.20
N THR A 2 1.98 8.19 22.96
CA THR A 2 0.67 8.77 23.27
C THR A 2 0.11 9.52 22.06
N ARG A 3 -1.17 9.87 22.11
CA ARG A 3 -1.80 10.65 21.04
C ARG A 3 -1.13 12.02 20.88
N GLU A 4 -0.77 12.64 21.98
CA GLU A 4 -0.07 13.93 22.02
C GLU A 4 1.34 13.83 21.41
N GLU A 5 2.09 12.79 21.76
CA GLU A 5 3.41 12.52 21.18
C GLU A 5 3.33 12.27 19.69
N PHE A 6 2.29 11.56 19.23
CA PHE A 6 2.07 11.30 17.81
C PHE A 6 1.76 12.60 17.07
N GLN A 7 0.89 13.43 17.62
CA GLN A 7 0.55 14.73 17.02
C GLN A 7 1.78 15.64 16.92
N GLN A 8 2.61 15.66 17.95
CA GLN A 8 3.86 16.42 17.93
C GLN A 8 4.80 15.91 16.85
N ALA A 9 4.92 14.59 16.70
CA ALA A 9 5.75 13.99 15.66
C ALA A 9 5.28 14.35 14.25
N ILE A 10 3.95 14.43 14.02
CA ILE A 10 3.39 14.92 12.76
C ILE A 10 3.86 16.36 12.49
N GLU A 11 3.74 17.24 13.48
CA GLU A 11 4.12 18.66 13.35
C GLU A 11 5.62 18.83 13.09
N GLU A 12 6.43 17.96 13.66
CA GLU A 12 7.89 17.95 13.48
C GLU A 12 8.33 17.31 12.15
N GLY A 13 7.40 16.72 11.37
CA GLY A 13 7.71 16.10 10.08
C GLY A 13 8.50 14.80 10.18
N VAL A 14 8.36 14.07 11.28
CA VAL A 14 9.07 12.81 11.54
C VAL A 14 8.57 11.68 10.64
N PHE A 15 7.32 11.75 10.19
CA PHE A 15 6.70 10.67 9.43
C PHE A 15 6.69 10.95 7.93
N LEU A 16 7.05 9.93 7.15
CA LEU A 16 6.90 9.94 5.70
C LEU A 16 5.42 9.98 5.30
N GLU A 17 4.60 9.18 5.97
CA GLU A 17 3.15 9.18 5.85
C GLU A 17 2.52 8.78 7.19
N TRP A 18 1.28 9.15 7.39
CA TRP A 18 0.51 8.72 8.55
C TRP A 18 -0.98 8.68 8.20
N ALA A 19 -1.74 7.89 8.94
CA ALA A 19 -3.17 7.75 8.77
C ALA A 19 -3.85 7.41 10.09
N GLU A 20 -5.11 7.81 10.21
CA GLU A 20 -6.00 7.35 11.26
C GLU A 20 -6.91 6.25 10.70
N PHE A 21 -6.99 5.14 11.42
CA PHE A 21 -7.83 4.01 11.03
C PHE A 21 -8.49 3.42 12.27
N HIS A 22 -9.82 3.45 12.31
CA HIS A 22 -10.62 2.96 13.45
C HIS A 22 -10.20 3.54 14.80
N GLY A 23 -9.90 4.83 14.85
CA GLY A 23 -9.50 5.53 16.07
C GLY A 23 -8.04 5.33 16.48
N ASN A 24 -7.28 4.57 15.70
CA ASN A 24 -5.86 4.36 15.91
C ASN A 24 -5.04 5.10 14.87
N TYR A 25 -3.87 5.58 15.27
CA TYR A 25 -2.94 6.25 14.38
C TYR A 25 -1.82 5.30 13.97
N TYR A 26 -1.50 5.32 12.69
CA TYR A 26 -0.43 4.54 12.07
C TYR A 26 0.46 5.47 11.29
N ALA A 27 1.75 5.24 11.32
CA ALA A 27 2.69 6.07 10.59
C ALA A 27 3.92 5.28 10.14
N THR A 28 4.50 5.74 9.05
CA THR A 28 5.78 5.26 8.56
C THR A 28 6.81 6.38 8.75
N PRO A 29 7.88 6.17 9.51
CA PRO A 29 8.93 7.18 9.63
C PRO A 29 9.70 7.32 8.33
N TRP A 30 10.40 8.43 8.16
CA TRP A 30 11.31 8.61 7.02
C TRP A 30 12.35 7.48 7.03
N PRO A 31 12.51 6.74 5.92
CA PRO A 31 13.48 5.66 5.89
C PRO A 31 14.91 6.20 5.83
N ASP A 32 15.80 5.50 6.49
CA ASP A 32 17.23 5.79 6.48
C ASP A 32 17.99 4.46 6.30
N PRO A 33 17.92 3.86 5.10
CA PRO A 33 18.55 2.57 4.86
C PRO A 33 20.07 2.69 4.77
N PRO A 34 20.81 1.64 5.15
CA PRO A 34 22.25 1.58 4.88
C PRO A 34 22.54 1.71 3.38
N GLU A 35 23.72 2.21 3.06
CA GLU A 35 24.16 2.32 1.66
C GLU A 35 24.06 0.96 0.95
N GLY A 36 23.51 0.97 -0.25
CA GLY A 36 23.34 -0.23 -1.07
C GLY A 36 22.05 -1.02 -0.79
N TYR A 37 21.20 -0.53 0.12
CA TYR A 37 19.90 -1.17 0.42
C TYR A 37 18.77 -0.32 -0.12
N ASP A 38 17.75 -0.99 -0.65
CA ASP A 38 16.49 -0.38 -1.01
C ASP A 38 15.51 -0.48 0.16
N VAL A 39 14.47 0.34 0.13
CA VAL A 39 13.39 0.31 1.12
C VAL A 39 12.14 -0.24 0.45
N LEU A 40 11.56 -1.28 1.05
CA LEU A 40 10.27 -1.81 0.64
C LEU A 40 9.22 -1.39 1.67
N LEU A 41 8.17 -0.72 1.21
CA LEU A 41 7.06 -0.32 2.05
C LEU A 41 5.81 -1.12 1.68
N GLU A 42 5.11 -1.60 2.69
CA GLU A 42 3.79 -2.20 2.54
C GLU A 42 2.79 -1.22 3.14
N ILE A 43 2.11 -0.47 2.28
CA ILE A 43 1.20 0.61 2.67
C ILE A 43 -0.08 0.54 1.84
N ASP A 44 -1.11 1.24 2.28
CA ASP A 44 -2.33 1.39 1.49
C ASP A 44 -2.18 2.47 0.41
N VAL A 45 -3.19 2.61 -0.44
CA VAL A 45 -3.15 3.58 -1.55
C VAL A 45 -3.10 5.02 -1.02
N GLN A 46 -3.75 5.30 0.11
CA GLN A 46 -3.71 6.61 0.73
C GLN A 46 -2.29 6.97 1.19
N GLY A 47 -1.58 6.02 1.79
CA GLY A 47 -0.17 6.18 2.15
C GLY A 47 0.71 6.41 0.92
N ALA A 48 0.49 5.66 -0.16
CA ALA A 48 1.21 5.83 -1.41
C ALA A 48 0.98 7.22 -2.01
N LYS A 49 -0.24 7.73 -1.94
CA LYS A 49 -0.57 9.09 -2.39
C LYS A 49 0.18 10.13 -1.57
N SER A 50 0.24 9.97 -0.26
CA SER A 50 0.98 10.88 0.62
C SER A 50 2.46 10.92 0.27
N ILE A 51 3.07 9.77 -0.03
CA ILE A 51 4.47 9.68 -0.46
C ILE A 51 4.67 10.41 -1.79
N THR A 52 3.76 10.24 -2.74
CA THR A 52 3.79 10.94 -4.02
C THR A 52 3.73 12.46 -3.82
N ASP A 53 2.90 12.92 -2.91
CA ASP A 53 2.74 14.35 -2.60
C ASP A 53 4.01 14.97 -2.02
N HIS A 54 4.90 14.17 -1.41
CA HIS A 54 6.23 14.61 -0.99
C HIS A 54 7.22 14.79 -2.13
N GLY A 55 6.83 14.46 -3.37
CA GLY A 55 7.69 14.59 -4.55
C GLY A 55 8.76 13.52 -4.67
N LEU A 56 8.66 12.44 -3.92
CA LEU A 56 9.59 11.32 -3.99
C LEU A 56 9.29 10.44 -5.19
N GLU A 57 10.35 10.02 -5.87
CA GLU A 57 10.25 8.99 -6.91
C GLU A 57 10.32 7.61 -6.27
N PHE A 58 9.38 6.74 -6.63
CA PHE A 58 9.35 5.38 -6.13
C PHE A 58 8.60 4.47 -7.11
N LEU A 59 8.89 3.19 -7.02
CA LEU A 59 8.20 2.17 -7.78
C LEU A 59 6.96 1.77 -6.99
N MET A 60 5.78 1.93 -7.60
CA MET A 60 4.51 1.53 -6.99
C MET A 60 3.98 0.27 -7.66
N ILE A 61 3.73 -0.76 -6.86
CA ILE A 61 3.13 -2.00 -7.31
C ILE A 61 1.83 -2.20 -6.56
N PHE A 62 0.73 -2.35 -7.28
CA PHE A 62 -0.57 -2.66 -6.71
C PHE A 62 -0.86 -4.16 -6.91
N VAL A 63 -1.00 -4.89 -5.81
CA VAL A 63 -1.29 -6.32 -5.83
C VAL A 63 -2.80 -6.52 -5.71
N ASP A 64 -3.41 -7.13 -6.70
CA ASP A 64 -4.86 -7.25 -6.81
C ASP A 64 -5.33 -8.69 -6.88
N ALA A 65 -6.59 -8.92 -6.52
CA ALA A 65 -7.26 -10.19 -6.72
C ALA A 65 -7.62 -10.38 -8.20
N PRO A 66 -7.69 -11.63 -8.71
CA PRO A 66 -8.01 -11.88 -10.12
C PRO A 66 -9.39 -11.36 -10.54
N THR A 67 -10.39 -11.53 -9.69
CA THR A 67 -11.77 -11.09 -9.94
C THR A 67 -12.39 -10.53 -8.67
N ILE A 68 -13.52 -9.83 -8.83
CA ILE A 68 -14.31 -9.34 -7.68
C ILE A 68 -14.85 -10.53 -6.89
N GLU A 69 -15.23 -11.62 -7.56
CA GLU A 69 -15.72 -12.84 -6.94
C GLU A 69 -14.65 -13.47 -6.05
N ASP A 70 -13.41 -13.54 -6.52
CA ASP A 70 -12.28 -14.04 -5.74
C ASP A 70 -12.00 -13.16 -4.53
N GLN A 71 -12.08 -11.85 -4.69
CA GLN A 71 -11.94 -10.92 -3.58
C GLN A 71 -13.02 -11.16 -2.53
N ALA A 72 -14.27 -11.29 -2.96
CA ALA A 72 -15.41 -11.57 -2.07
C ALA A 72 -15.22 -12.89 -1.30
N GLU A 73 -14.77 -13.92 -2.01
CA GLU A 73 -14.53 -15.24 -1.42
C GLU A 73 -13.43 -15.21 -0.36
N ARG A 74 -12.34 -14.51 -0.65
CA ARG A 74 -11.23 -14.32 0.30
C ARG A 74 -11.68 -13.59 1.56
N LEU A 75 -12.52 -12.56 1.42
CA LEU A 75 -13.07 -11.82 2.55
C LEU A 75 -13.99 -12.70 3.40
N ARG A 76 -14.86 -13.50 2.77
CA ARG A 76 -15.72 -14.46 3.47
C ARG A 76 -14.88 -15.50 4.21
N GLY A 77 -13.82 -15.99 3.59
CA GLY A 77 -12.90 -16.95 4.20
C GLY A 77 -12.19 -16.40 5.44
N ARG A 78 -12.07 -15.08 5.55
CA ARG A 78 -11.52 -14.40 6.73
C ARG A 78 -12.55 -14.16 7.83
N GLY A 79 -13.81 -14.50 7.60
CA GLY A 79 -14.89 -14.34 8.54
C GLY A 79 -15.72 -13.07 8.40
N ASP A 80 -15.52 -12.29 7.35
CA ASP A 80 -16.29 -11.08 7.09
C ASP A 80 -17.74 -11.45 6.73
N ASN A 81 -18.71 -10.68 7.24
CA ASN A 81 -20.11 -10.84 6.86
C ASN A 81 -20.38 -10.17 5.50
N GLU A 82 -21.57 -10.38 4.92
CA GLU A 82 -21.92 -9.88 3.58
C GLU A 82 -21.90 -8.35 3.49
N GLU A 83 -22.27 -7.65 4.54
CA GLU A 83 -22.23 -6.19 4.59
C GLU A 83 -20.78 -5.69 4.53
N GLU A 84 -19.90 -6.30 5.31
CA GLU A 84 -18.46 -6.00 5.30
C GLU A 84 -17.82 -6.34 3.95
N VAL A 85 -18.19 -7.47 3.34
CA VAL A 85 -17.75 -7.88 2.02
C VAL A 85 -18.10 -6.83 0.97
N SER A 86 -19.35 -6.39 0.94
CA SER A 86 -19.81 -5.36 -0.01
C SER A 86 -19.08 -4.05 0.18
N ARG A 87 -18.87 -3.63 1.41
CA ARG A 87 -18.14 -2.39 1.72
C ARG A 87 -16.70 -2.48 1.25
N ARG A 88 -16.03 -3.59 1.52
CA ARG A 88 -14.63 -3.79 1.14
C ARG A 88 -14.42 -3.90 -0.37
N ILE A 89 -15.36 -4.48 -1.08
CA ILE A 89 -15.33 -4.53 -2.55
C ILE A 89 -15.42 -3.11 -3.13
N GLY A 90 -16.32 -2.28 -2.60
CA GLY A 90 -16.43 -0.89 -3.02
C GLY A 90 -15.18 -0.07 -2.73
N GLU A 91 -14.58 -0.26 -1.57
CA GLU A 91 -13.30 0.37 -1.22
C GLU A 91 -12.18 -0.08 -2.16
N GLY A 92 -12.11 -1.37 -2.46
CA GLY A 92 -11.12 -1.94 -3.37
C GLY A 92 -11.22 -1.37 -4.77
N GLU A 93 -12.42 -1.12 -5.26
CA GLU A 93 -12.62 -0.49 -6.56
C GLU A 93 -12.07 0.94 -6.59
N ARG A 94 -12.34 1.71 -5.54
CA ARG A 94 -11.80 3.06 -5.39
C ARG A 94 -10.27 3.04 -5.31
N GLU A 95 -9.71 2.11 -4.54
CA GLU A 95 -8.26 1.95 -4.41
C GLU A 95 -7.60 1.60 -5.75
N ARG A 96 -8.22 0.74 -6.56
CA ARG A 96 -7.71 0.41 -7.90
C ARG A 96 -7.67 1.63 -8.80
N ASN A 97 -8.73 2.44 -8.77
CA ASN A 97 -8.80 3.66 -9.57
C ASN A 97 -7.73 4.66 -9.13
N ASP A 98 -7.57 4.85 -7.83
CA ASP A 98 -6.54 5.74 -7.28
C ASP A 98 -5.13 5.25 -7.61
N ALA A 99 -4.89 3.94 -7.53
CA ALA A 99 -3.61 3.34 -7.89
C ALA A 99 -3.29 3.54 -9.38
N ARG A 100 -4.28 3.42 -10.27
CA ARG A 100 -4.10 3.71 -11.70
C ARG A 100 -3.73 5.17 -11.93
N ASP A 101 -4.41 6.09 -11.24
CA ASP A 101 -4.14 7.52 -11.34
C ASP A 101 -2.72 7.87 -10.86
N LEU A 102 -2.21 7.12 -9.89
CA LEU A 102 -0.84 7.27 -9.38
C LEU A 102 0.22 6.60 -10.26
N GLY A 103 -0.19 5.86 -11.30
CA GLY A 103 0.74 5.18 -12.20
C GLY A 103 1.27 3.84 -11.68
N ALA A 104 0.57 3.18 -10.77
CA ALA A 104 0.99 1.88 -10.24
C ALA A 104 1.05 0.80 -11.30
N ILE A 105 2.00 -0.12 -11.15
CA ILE A 105 2.07 -1.37 -11.92
C ILE A 105 1.18 -2.39 -11.22
N PHE A 106 0.24 -2.97 -11.95
CA PHE A 106 -0.70 -3.95 -11.40
C PHE A 106 -0.14 -5.35 -11.52
N VAL A 107 -0.15 -6.09 -10.43
CA VAL A 107 0.20 -7.51 -10.38
C VAL A 107 -1.00 -8.27 -9.84
N ILE A 108 -1.44 -9.28 -10.56
CA ILE A 108 -2.58 -10.11 -10.17
C ILE A 108 -2.09 -11.27 -9.29
N ASN A 109 -2.63 -11.37 -8.10
CA ASN A 109 -2.31 -12.46 -7.17
C ASN A 109 -3.31 -13.61 -7.35
N ASP A 110 -3.22 -14.30 -8.48
CA ASP A 110 -3.96 -15.53 -8.78
C ASP A 110 -3.16 -16.78 -8.33
N ASP A 111 -1.87 -16.76 -8.52
CA ASP A 111 -0.92 -17.76 -8.05
C ASP A 111 0.20 -17.05 -7.30
N LEU A 112 0.41 -17.43 -6.05
CA LEU A 112 1.35 -16.72 -5.18
C LEU A 112 2.79 -16.76 -5.72
N ASP A 113 3.26 -17.92 -6.16
CA ASP A 113 4.63 -18.06 -6.65
C ASP A 113 4.85 -17.25 -7.93
N ARG A 114 3.87 -17.26 -8.83
CA ARG A 114 3.90 -16.45 -10.05
C ARG A 114 3.92 -14.95 -9.71
N ALA A 115 3.05 -14.50 -8.81
CA ALA A 115 2.97 -13.11 -8.40
C ALA A 115 4.28 -12.63 -7.75
N VAL A 116 4.88 -13.44 -6.88
CA VAL A 116 6.17 -13.14 -6.27
C VAL A 116 7.27 -13.03 -7.33
N SER A 117 7.30 -13.95 -8.29
CA SER A 117 8.27 -13.92 -9.39
C SER A 117 8.11 -12.66 -10.25
N GLU A 118 6.87 -12.27 -10.56
CA GLU A 118 6.58 -11.07 -11.34
C GLU A 118 7.02 -9.80 -10.60
N ILE A 119 6.68 -9.69 -9.33
CA ILE A 119 7.09 -8.54 -8.50
C ILE A 119 8.61 -8.46 -8.41
N SER A 120 9.28 -9.56 -8.16
CA SER A 120 10.74 -9.63 -8.08
C SER A 120 11.37 -9.17 -9.39
N SER A 121 10.84 -9.62 -10.53
CA SER A 121 11.32 -9.21 -11.85
C SER A 121 11.15 -7.70 -12.06
N ILE A 122 10.02 -7.14 -11.69
CA ILE A 122 9.75 -5.70 -11.80
C ILE A 122 10.76 -4.91 -10.97
N ILE A 123 11.00 -5.32 -9.73
CA ILE A 123 11.94 -4.64 -8.83
C ILE A 123 13.37 -4.66 -9.39
N TYR A 124 13.85 -5.80 -9.86
CA TYR A 124 15.23 -5.96 -10.30
C TYR A 124 15.52 -5.38 -11.70
N THR A 125 14.49 -5.19 -12.52
CA THR A 125 14.64 -4.64 -13.87
C THR A 125 14.25 -3.18 -14.00
N ASN A 126 13.78 -2.56 -12.91
CA ASN A 126 13.33 -1.17 -12.94
C ASN A 126 14.52 -0.21 -13.08
N PRO A 127 14.61 0.57 -14.16
CA PRO A 127 15.72 1.50 -14.37
C PRO A 127 15.74 2.69 -13.40
N SER A 128 14.63 3.01 -12.73
CA SER A 128 14.56 4.12 -11.79
C SER A 128 15.27 3.84 -10.46
N LYS A 129 15.81 2.64 -10.27
CA LYS A 129 16.59 2.27 -9.08
C LYS A 129 18.00 2.86 -9.06
N GLU A 130 18.47 3.39 -10.14
CA GLU A 130 19.80 3.95 -10.25
C GLU A 130 19.93 5.32 -9.61
#